data_c9dc4416846f2a10ebe3d2751b9e20fb
#
_entry.id   c9dc4416846f2a10ebe3d2751b9e20fb
#
_cell.length_a   1.000
_cell.length_b   1.000
_cell.length_c   1.000
_cell.angle_alpha   90.00
_cell.angle_beta   90.00
_cell.angle_gamma   90.00
#
_symmetry.space_group_name_H-M   'P 1'
#
loop_
_entity.id
_entity.type
_entity.pdbx_description
1 polymer ?
#
loop_
_entity_poly.entity_id
_entity_poly.type
_entity_poly.pdbx_seq_one_letter_code
_entity_poly.pdbx_strand_id
1 'polypeptide(L)'
;NPGQRVGSFGLEGTEIIVEGSAPADAGWLNAGAELTILGDGGDTTAHCAASGKIYVAGRVGTRSGSLMKRDPAYDNPEFWILKNTGSFSFEFMGGGIGVICGYGREDLPSVLGDRSCMGMVGGTIYVRGSVEGLSDEVWMLDLDDADKAFLQENMPVFLGKIGRPQLEAE
;
A
#
# COMPACT_ATOMS: atom_id res chain seq x y z
N ASN A 1 -10.68 -6.24 18.00
CA ASN A 1 -9.26 -5.94 17.79
C ASN A 1 -8.53 -7.22 17.39
N PRO A 2 -7.99 -7.31 16.16
CA PRO A 2 -7.36 -8.54 15.68
C PRO A 2 -5.99 -8.85 16.33
N GLY A 3 -5.46 -7.93 17.12
CA GLY A 3 -4.10 -8.02 17.64
C GLY A 3 -3.03 -7.61 16.63
N GLN A 4 -1.79 -7.42 17.09
CA GLN A 4 -0.64 -7.15 16.22
C GLN A 4 -0.35 -8.34 15.30
N ARG A 5 0.28 -8.06 14.14
CA ARG A 5 0.73 -9.05 13.17
C ARG A 5 -0.40 -9.87 12.51
N VAL A 6 -1.61 -9.33 12.46
CA VAL A 6 -2.70 -9.99 11.72
C VAL A 6 -2.28 -10.21 10.25
N GLY A 7 -2.48 -11.41 9.74
CA GLY A 7 -2.10 -11.78 8.37
C GLY A 7 -0.59 -11.88 8.10
N SER A 8 0.26 -11.91 9.15
CA SER A 8 1.70 -12.14 8.98
C SER A 8 1.98 -13.53 8.42
N PHE A 9 2.99 -13.64 7.53
CA PHE A 9 3.35 -14.89 6.83
C PHE A 9 2.18 -15.50 6.03
N GLY A 10 1.21 -14.67 5.61
CA GLY A 10 0.06 -15.13 4.85
C GLY A 10 0.47 -15.76 3.52
N LEU A 11 -0.08 -16.93 3.22
CA LEU A 11 0.22 -17.69 2.00
C LEU A 11 -0.90 -17.57 0.98
N GLU A 12 -0.61 -17.88 -0.27
CA GLU A 12 -1.57 -17.94 -1.36
C GLU A 12 -2.82 -18.76 -0.99
N GLY A 13 -4.00 -18.29 -1.41
CA GLY A 13 -5.29 -18.88 -1.06
C GLY A 13 -5.84 -18.48 0.31
N THR A 14 -5.08 -17.70 1.10
CA THR A 14 -5.58 -17.14 2.37
C THR A 14 -6.22 -15.77 2.12
N GLU A 15 -7.46 -15.59 2.57
CA GLU A 15 -8.16 -14.31 2.56
C GLU A 15 -8.50 -13.90 4.00
N ILE A 16 -8.14 -12.66 4.38
CA ILE A 16 -8.36 -12.12 5.73
C ILE A 16 -9.04 -10.76 5.61
N ILE A 17 -10.16 -10.59 6.29
CA ILE A 17 -10.86 -9.30 6.39
C ILE A 17 -10.85 -8.84 7.84
N VAL A 18 -10.30 -7.65 8.07
CA VAL A 18 -10.34 -6.96 9.36
C VAL A 18 -11.43 -5.89 9.31
N GLU A 19 -12.52 -6.09 10.03
CA GLU A 19 -13.71 -5.20 10.03
C GLU A 19 -13.48 -3.83 10.70
N GLY A 20 -12.25 -3.48 11.01
CA GLY A 20 -11.87 -2.21 11.62
C GLY A 20 -10.41 -1.93 11.36
N SER A 21 -9.77 -1.20 12.27
CA SER A 21 -8.34 -0.92 12.18
C SER A 21 -7.50 -2.09 12.65
N ALA A 22 -6.37 -2.31 11.97
CA ALA A 22 -5.36 -3.28 12.37
C ALA A 22 -4.22 -2.55 13.09
N PRO A 23 -3.72 -3.11 14.21
CA PRO A 23 -2.52 -2.61 14.87
C PRO A 23 -1.24 -2.78 14.01
N ALA A 24 -0.08 -2.55 14.61
CA ALA A 24 1.21 -2.67 13.93
C ALA A 24 1.46 -4.06 13.32
N ASP A 25 2.33 -4.10 12.32
CA ASP A 25 2.82 -5.29 11.62
C ASP A 25 1.73 -6.08 10.85
N ALA A 26 0.60 -5.47 10.50
CA ALA A 26 -0.42 -6.15 9.70
C ALA A 26 0.14 -6.54 8.32
N GLY A 27 0.00 -7.81 7.93
CA GLY A 27 0.55 -8.34 6.68
C GLY A 27 2.07 -8.39 6.62
N TRP A 28 2.75 -8.40 7.77
CA TRP A 28 4.21 -8.53 7.83
C TRP A 28 4.67 -9.84 7.17
N LEU A 29 5.67 -9.74 6.26
CA LEU A 29 6.15 -10.89 5.48
C LEU A 29 5.03 -11.61 4.70
N ASN A 30 4.04 -10.88 4.18
CA ASN A 30 3.01 -11.48 3.36
C ASN A 30 3.64 -12.16 2.13
N ALA A 31 3.26 -13.41 1.89
CA ALA A 31 3.82 -14.27 0.85
C ALA A 31 2.73 -14.85 -0.07
N GLY A 32 1.64 -14.09 -0.28
CA GLY A 32 0.58 -14.47 -1.21
C GLY A 32 -0.84 -14.31 -0.72
N ALA A 33 -1.06 -14.05 0.58
CA ALA A 33 -2.40 -13.83 1.10
C ALA A 33 -3.01 -12.50 0.61
N GLU A 34 -4.34 -12.45 0.60
CA GLU A 34 -5.10 -11.23 0.46
C GLU A 34 -5.56 -10.76 1.84
N LEU A 35 -5.15 -9.55 2.23
CA LEU A 35 -5.52 -8.92 3.49
C LEU A 35 -6.29 -7.63 3.23
N THR A 36 -7.52 -7.52 3.69
CA THR A 36 -8.34 -6.32 3.62
C THR A 36 -8.55 -5.73 5.02
N ILE A 37 -8.20 -4.47 5.21
CA ILE A 37 -8.37 -3.71 6.46
C ILE A 37 -9.40 -2.60 6.19
N LEU A 38 -10.60 -2.71 6.78
CA LEU A 38 -11.70 -1.76 6.56
C LEU A 38 -11.56 -0.46 7.36
N GLY A 39 -10.53 -0.35 8.19
CA GLY A 39 -10.14 0.86 8.92
C GLY A 39 -8.72 1.29 8.58
N ASP A 40 -8.00 1.82 9.56
CA ASP A 40 -6.59 2.21 9.44
C ASP A 40 -5.65 1.01 9.64
N GLY A 41 -4.52 0.99 8.95
CA GLY A 41 -3.39 0.13 9.25
C GLY A 41 -2.41 0.84 10.19
N GLY A 42 -1.86 0.10 11.16
CA GLY A 42 -0.84 0.61 12.08
C GLY A 42 0.54 0.75 11.42
N ASP A 43 1.54 1.02 12.26
CA ASP A 43 2.93 1.08 11.82
C ASP A 43 3.37 -0.24 11.20
N THR A 44 4.31 -0.20 10.26
CA THR A 44 4.88 -1.38 9.61
C THR A 44 3.85 -2.30 8.91
N THR A 45 2.66 -1.79 8.55
CA THR A 45 1.72 -2.53 7.70
C THR A 45 2.40 -2.86 6.36
N ALA A 46 2.26 -4.10 5.87
CA ALA A 46 2.89 -4.63 4.66
C ALA A 46 4.44 -4.64 4.68
N HIS A 47 5.07 -4.54 5.84
CA HIS A 47 6.52 -4.59 5.96
C HIS A 47 7.07 -5.93 5.43
N CYS A 48 8.08 -5.89 4.57
CA CYS A 48 8.68 -7.06 3.93
C CYS A 48 7.71 -7.92 3.10
N ALA A 49 6.58 -7.40 2.64
CA ALA A 49 5.69 -8.17 1.77
C ALA A 49 6.42 -8.58 0.48
N ALA A 50 6.26 -9.84 0.07
CA ALA A 50 6.95 -10.43 -1.08
C ALA A 50 5.99 -10.94 -2.17
N SER A 51 4.72 -11.10 -1.88
CA SER A 51 3.64 -11.46 -2.82
C SER A 51 2.28 -11.20 -2.17
N GLY A 52 1.19 -11.32 -2.96
CA GLY A 52 -0.19 -11.13 -2.49
C GLY A 52 -0.60 -9.66 -2.45
N LYS A 53 -1.79 -9.41 -1.91
CA LYS A 53 -2.42 -8.09 -1.94
C LYS A 53 -2.85 -7.64 -0.55
N ILE A 54 -2.56 -6.38 -0.23
CA ILE A 54 -2.99 -5.77 1.03
C ILE A 54 -3.77 -4.49 0.71
N TYR A 55 -5.02 -4.43 1.15
CA TYR A 55 -5.96 -3.34 0.92
C TYR A 55 -6.30 -2.63 2.22
N VAL A 56 -6.23 -1.30 2.27
CA VAL A 56 -6.51 -0.50 3.47
C VAL A 56 -7.48 0.63 3.13
N ALA A 57 -8.64 0.63 3.78
CA ALA A 57 -9.68 1.65 3.60
C ALA A 57 -9.38 2.99 4.29
N GLY A 58 -8.39 3.03 5.17
CA GLY A 58 -7.96 4.20 5.91
C GLY A 58 -6.58 4.67 5.53
N ARG A 59 -5.89 5.24 6.52
CA ARG A 59 -4.47 5.59 6.46
C ARG A 59 -3.61 4.44 6.98
N VAL A 60 -2.30 4.53 6.79
CA VAL A 60 -1.34 3.61 7.40
C VAL A 60 -0.27 4.37 8.19
N GLY A 61 0.34 3.68 9.15
CA GLY A 61 1.35 4.25 10.04
C GLY A 61 2.74 4.37 9.40
N THR A 62 3.74 4.63 10.23
CA THR A 62 5.15 4.73 9.83
C THR A 62 5.70 3.42 9.29
N ARG A 63 6.67 3.51 8.37
CA ARG A 63 7.37 2.36 7.76
C ARG A 63 6.48 1.33 7.09
N SER A 64 5.26 1.72 6.71
CA SER A 64 4.36 0.85 5.97
C SER A 64 4.91 0.60 4.56
N GLY A 65 4.85 -0.64 4.08
CA GLY A 65 5.42 -1.04 2.80
C GLY A 65 6.96 -1.07 2.77
N SER A 66 7.66 -0.79 3.88
CA SER A 66 9.12 -0.85 3.92
C SER A 66 9.62 -2.24 3.59
N LEU A 67 10.76 -2.31 2.87
CA LEU A 67 11.40 -3.57 2.47
C LEU A 67 10.50 -4.51 1.66
N MET A 68 9.41 -4.01 1.08
CA MET A 68 8.68 -4.79 0.06
C MET A 68 9.64 -5.17 -1.07
N LYS A 69 9.50 -6.36 -1.58
CA LYS A 69 10.39 -6.86 -2.65
C LYS A 69 9.65 -7.78 -3.59
N ARG A 70 10.14 -7.83 -4.82
CA ARG A 70 9.68 -8.76 -5.84
C ARG A 70 10.48 -10.06 -5.77
N ASP A 71 9.79 -11.17 -5.82
CA ASP A 71 10.36 -12.47 -6.17
C ASP A 71 9.85 -12.86 -7.57
N PRO A 72 10.74 -13.08 -8.56
CA PRO A 72 10.32 -13.41 -9.93
C PRO A 72 9.50 -14.70 -10.08
N ALA A 73 9.51 -15.57 -9.06
CA ALA A 73 8.74 -16.82 -9.04
C ALA A 73 7.26 -16.60 -8.66
N TYR A 74 6.90 -15.41 -8.18
CA TYR A 74 5.57 -15.09 -7.68
C TYR A 74 5.06 -13.76 -8.25
N ASP A 75 3.76 -13.50 -8.11
CA ASP A 75 3.16 -12.21 -8.45
C ASP A 75 3.73 -11.10 -7.56
N ASN A 76 3.80 -9.89 -8.11
CA ASN A 76 4.24 -8.73 -7.36
C ASN A 76 3.38 -8.52 -6.10
N PRO A 77 3.99 -8.19 -4.95
CA PRO A 77 3.21 -7.71 -3.82
C PRO A 77 2.54 -6.38 -4.18
N GLU A 78 1.28 -6.25 -3.85
CA GLU A 78 0.50 -5.03 -4.04
C GLU A 78 0.01 -4.49 -2.69
N PHE A 79 0.19 -3.18 -2.48
CA PHE A 79 -0.25 -2.49 -1.28
C PHE A 79 -1.06 -1.25 -1.63
N TRP A 80 -2.37 -1.30 -1.38
CA TRP A 80 -3.35 -0.29 -1.76
C TRP A 80 -3.89 0.44 -0.53
N ILE A 81 -3.83 1.77 -0.54
CA ILE A 81 -4.16 2.64 0.59
C ILE A 81 -5.09 3.74 0.12
N LEU A 82 -6.30 3.81 0.70
CA LEU A 82 -7.30 4.80 0.28
C LEU A 82 -6.89 6.23 0.68
N LYS A 83 -6.27 6.42 1.84
CA LYS A 83 -5.93 7.75 2.34
C LYS A 83 -4.44 8.07 2.17
N ASN A 84 -3.69 8.09 3.22
CA ASN A 84 -2.29 8.54 3.26
C ASN A 84 -1.40 7.60 4.08
N THR A 85 -0.09 7.78 3.97
CA THR A 85 0.89 7.01 4.73
C THR A 85 1.56 7.84 5.83
N GLY A 86 2.19 7.15 6.79
CA GLY A 86 3.10 7.76 7.76
C GLY A 86 4.52 7.91 7.23
N SER A 87 5.44 8.42 8.06
CA SER A 87 6.85 8.65 7.71
C SER A 87 7.58 7.35 7.37
N PHE A 88 8.63 7.44 6.55
CA PHE A 88 9.47 6.31 6.12
C PHE A 88 8.71 5.18 5.41
N SER A 89 7.53 5.46 4.85
CA SER A 89 6.80 4.47 4.07
C SER A 89 7.58 4.10 2.81
N PHE A 90 7.53 2.81 2.44
CA PHE A 90 8.27 2.24 1.29
C PHE A 90 9.79 2.40 1.37
N GLU A 91 10.33 2.65 2.55
CA GLU A 91 11.76 2.69 2.83
C GLU A 91 12.42 1.36 2.42
N PHE A 92 13.55 1.44 1.69
CA PHE A 92 14.29 0.27 1.17
C PHE A 92 13.44 -0.71 0.34
N MET A 93 12.40 -0.24 -0.31
CA MET A 93 11.59 -1.06 -1.21
C MET A 93 12.44 -1.54 -2.40
N GLY A 94 12.44 -2.85 -2.65
CA GLY A 94 13.17 -3.49 -3.74
C GLY A 94 12.27 -3.99 -4.88
N GLY A 95 10.95 -3.85 -4.76
CA GLY A 95 9.98 -4.26 -5.78
C GLY A 95 8.57 -4.34 -5.25
N GLY A 96 7.61 -4.52 -6.15
CA GLY A 96 6.18 -4.52 -5.85
C GLY A 96 5.50 -3.22 -6.25
N ILE A 97 4.25 -3.08 -5.86
CA ILE A 97 3.40 -1.95 -6.25
C ILE A 97 2.75 -1.35 -4.99
N GLY A 98 2.90 -0.03 -4.81
CA GLY A 98 2.16 0.77 -3.85
C GLY A 98 1.12 1.64 -4.57
N VAL A 99 -0.09 1.79 -4.02
CA VAL A 99 -1.10 2.73 -4.53
C VAL A 99 -1.65 3.53 -3.37
N ILE A 100 -1.50 4.86 -3.44
CA ILE A 100 -1.95 5.79 -2.41
C ILE A 100 -2.95 6.76 -3.04
N CYS A 101 -4.23 6.64 -2.70
CA CYS A 101 -5.29 7.42 -3.33
C CYS A 101 -5.43 8.84 -2.77
N GLY A 102 -4.91 9.14 -1.58
CA GLY A 102 -5.02 10.47 -0.96
C GLY A 102 -6.47 10.93 -0.71
N TYR A 103 -7.43 10.01 -0.71
CA TYR A 103 -8.85 10.35 -0.63
C TYR A 103 -9.20 11.07 0.69
N GLY A 104 -9.81 12.25 0.57
CA GLY A 104 -10.17 13.07 1.72
C GLY A 104 -8.97 13.60 2.51
N ARG A 105 -7.81 13.75 1.85
CA ARG A 105 -6.58 14.26 2.46
C ARG A 105 -5.94 15.39 1.63
N GLU A 106 -6.77 16.15 0.96
CA GLU A 106 -6.37 17.32 0.18
C GLU A 106 -5.82 18.46 1.08
N ASP A 107 -6.03 18.36 2.39
CA ASP A 107 -5.50 19.25 3.42
C ASP A 107 -4.01 19.01 3.72
N LEU A 108 -3.46 17.87 3.32
CA LEU A 108 -2.06 17.53 3.61
C LEU A 108 -1.10 18.13 2.58
N PRO A 109 0.07 18.63 3.04
CA PRO A 109 1.15 19.04 2.13
C PRO A 109 1.73 17.84 1.37
N SER A 110 1.64 16.64 1.94
CA SER A 110 2.02 15.39 1.29
C SER A 110 1.14 14.24 1.78
N VAL A 111 0.67 13.42 0.84
CA VAL A 111 -0.05 12.17 1.16
C VAL A 111 0.91 11.02 1.51
N LEU A 112 2.19 11.16 1.17
CA LEU A 112 3.28 10.36 1.69
C LEU A 112 3.85 11.05 2.93
N GLY A 113 4.15 10.27 3.96
CA GLY A 113 4.82 10.81 5.16
C GLY A 113 6.26 11.26 4.88
N ASP A 114 6.84 11.96 5.85
CA ASP A 114 8.22 12.44 5.75
C ASP A 114 9.22 11.30 5.46
N ARG A 115 10.24 11.57 4.62
CA ARG A 115 11.28 10.61 4.23
C ARG A 115 10.75 9.29 3.64
N SER A 116 9.60 9.32 3.00
CA SER A 116 9.11 8.16 2.26
C SER A 116 10.02 7.81 1.10
N CYS A 117 10.06 6.53 0.74
CA CYS A 117 10.88 5.97 -0.35
C CYS A 117 12.41 6.09 -0.15
N MET A 118 12.89 6.41 1.05
CA MET A 118 14.33 6.48 1.32
C MET A 118 14.97 5.11 1.06
N GLY A 119 16.08 5.09 0.28
CA GLY A 119 16.80 3.88 -0.08
C GLY A 119 16.00 2.92 -0.98
N MET A 120 14.93 3.38 -1.63
CA MET A 120 14.17 2.58 -2.59
C MET A 120 15.03 2.27 -3.81
N VAL A 121 15.11 1.01 -4.18
CA VAL A 121 15.92 0.52 -5.31
C VAL A 121 15.09 -0.17 -6.39
N GLY A 122 13.78 -0.28 -6.23
CA GLY A 122 12.88 -0.87 -7.21
C GLY A 122 11.42 -0.83 -6.78
N GLY A 123 10.53 -1.15 -7.72
CA GLY A 123 9.09 -1.09 -7.54
C GLY A 123 8.47 0.19 -8.09
N THR A 124 7.15 0.26 -8.05
CA THR A 124 6.36 1.40 -8.53
C THR A 124 5.38 1.85 -7.45
N ILE A 125 5.26 3.16 -7.26
CA ILE A 125 4.30 3.73 -6.32
C ILE A 125 3.43 4.73 -7.08
N TYR A 126 2.14 4.46 -7.17
CA TYR A 126 1.14 5.36 -7.73
C TYR A 126 0.60 6.26 -6.62
N VAL A 127 0.58 7.55 -6.85
CA VAL A 127 0.13 8.53 -5.85
C VAL A 127 -0.85 9.51 -6.47
N ARG A 128 -2.02 9.68 -5.85
CA ARG A 128 -2.94 10.78 -6.12
C ARG A 128 -2.87 11.78 -4.97
N GLY A 129 -2.52 13.02 -5.29
CA GLY A 129 -2.39 14.12 -4.33
C GLY A 129 -0.99 14.72 -4.29
N SER A 130 -0.78 15.67 -3.39
CA SER A 130 0.50 16.35 -3.23
C SER A 130 1.54 15.42 -2.61
N VAL A 131 2.78 15.55 -3.04
CA VAL A 131 3.93 14.80 -2.51
C VAL A 131 5.07 15.76 -2.26
N GLU A 132 5.59 15.76 -1.03
CA GLU A 132 6.75 16.53 -0.61
C GLU A 132 7.75 15.63 0.14
N GLY A 133 9.01 16.05 0.21
CA GLY A 133 10.02 15.40 1.04
C GLY A 133 10.44 14.00 0.58
N LEU A 134 10.34 13.71 -0.73
CA LEU A 134 10.85 12.47 -1.29
C LEU A 134 12.38 12.40 -1.22
N SER A 135 12.92 11.19 -1.19
CA SER A 135 14.34 10.93 -1.38
C SER A 135 14.79 11.34 -2.78
N ASP A 136 16.02 11.83 -2.89
CA ASP A 136 16.66 12.17 -4.19
C ASP A 136 16.88 10.94 -5.09
N GLU A 137 16.65 9.74 -4.58
CA GLU A 137 16.82 8.46 -5.28
C GLU A 137 15.58 8.03 -6.09
N VAL A 138 14.45 8.72 -5.93
CA VAL A 138 13.20 8.42 -6.63
C VAL A 138 12.74 9.59 -7.51
N TRP A 139 12.10 9.26 -8.62
CA TRP A 139 11.60 10.25 -9.57
C TRP A 139 10.09 10.17 -9.70
N MET A 140 9.46 11.35 -9.69
CA MET A 140 8.05 11.49 -10.07
C MET A 140 7.96 11.49 -11.60
N LEU A 141 7.13 10.60 -12.14
CA LEU A 141 6.88 10.46 -13.57
C LEU A 141 5.38 10.63 -13.83
N ASP A 142 5.05 11.12 -15.02
CA ASP A 142 3.67 11.08 -15.50
C ASP A 142 3.27 9.63 -15.82
N LEU A 143 1.98 9.31 -15.61
CA LEU A 143 1.44 8.00 -15.93
C LEU A 143 1.48 7.74 -17.44
N ASP A 144 2.07 6.64 -17.83
CA ASP A 144 1.98 6.14 -19.20
C ASP A 144 0.67 5.36 -19.44
N ASP A 145 0.50 4.80 -20.65
CA ASP A 145 -0.72 4.09 -21.00
C ASP A 145 -0.83 2.72 -20.28
N ALA A 146 0.30 2.10 -19.94
CA ALA A 146 0.31 0.85 -19.18
C ALA A 146 -0.06 1.10 -17.71
N ASP A 147 0.44 2.18 -17.10
CA ASP A 147 0.07 2.62 -15.76
C ASP A 147 -1.44 2.90 -15.66
N LYS A 148 -1.98 3.64 -16.64
CA LYS A 148 -3.41 3.95 -16.69
C LYS A 148 -4.25 2.69 -16.83
N ALA A 149 -3.86 1.77 -17.70
CA ALA A 149 -4.56 0.49 -17.87
C ALA A 149 -4.55 -0.34 -16.58
N PHE A 150 -3.40 -0.44 -15.90
CA PHE A 150 -3.28 -1.12 -14.61
C PHE A 150 -4.21 -0.52 -13.56
N LEU A 151 -4.22 0.81 -13.42
CA LEU A 151 -5.08 1.49 -12.44
C LEU A 151 -6.57 1.32 -12.80
N GLN A 152 -6.95 1.45 -14.07
CA GLN A 152 -8.33 1.27 -14.53
C GLN A 152 -8.87 -0.14 -14.27
N GLU A 153 -8.04 -1.16 -14.44
CA GLU A 153 -8.41 -2.56 -14.18
C GLU A 153 -8.53 -2.87 -12.69
N ASN A 154 -7.60 -2.39 -11.85
CA ASN A 154 -7.47 -2.84 -10.47
C ASN A 154 -8.14 -1.90 -9.44
N MET A 155 -8.37 -0.62 -9.76
CA MET A 155 -9.04 0.32 -8.85
C MET A 155 -10.46 -0.13 -8.47
N PRO A 156 -11.34 -0.58 -9.40
CA PRO A 156 -12.64 -1.09 -9.04
C PRO A 156 -12.60 -2.29 -8.09
N VAL A 157 -11.60 -3.17 -8.28
CA VAL A 157 -11.38 -4.33 -7.40
C VAL A 157 -11.04 -3.86 -5.99
N PHE A 158 -10.06 -2.95 -5.86
CA PHE A 158 -9.68 -2.36 -4.58
C PHE A 158 -10.87 -1.70 -3.87
N LEU A 159 -11.59 -0.82 -4.55
CA LEU A 159 -12.73 -0.10 -3.99
C LEU A 159 -13.87 -1.06 -3.58
N GLY A 160 -14.10 -2.11 -4.34
CA GLY A 160 -15.03 -3.18 -4.00
C GLY A 160 -14.63 -3.91 -2.72
N LYS A 161 -13.36 -4.31 -2.58
CA LYS A 161 -12.82 -5.00 -1.40
C LYS A 161 -12.94 -4.17 -0.12
N ILE A 162 -12.72 -2.87 -0.19
CA ILE A 162 -12.86 -1.97 0.97
C ILE A 162 -14.30 -1.43 1.19
N GLY A 163 -15.28 -1.90 0.42
CA GLY A 163 -16.69 -1.51 0.55
C GLY A 163 -16.99 -0.07 0.12
N ARG A 164 -16.25 0.46 -0.87
CA ARG A 164 -16.36 1.84 -1.38
C ARG A 164 -16.49 1.92 -2.91
N PRO A 165 -17.30 1.05 -3.56
CA PRO A 165 -17.37 1.02 -5.02
C PRO A 165 -17.86 2.34 -5.64
N GLN A 166 -18.59 3.17 -4.88
CA GLN A 166 -19.08 4.46 -5.34
C GLN A 166 -17.97 5.50 -5.61
N LEU A 167 -16.76 5.30 -5.10
CA LEU A 167 -15.63 6.23 -5.27
C LEU A 167 -14.94 6.08 -6.64
N GLU A 168 -15.32 5.10 -7.44
CA GLU A 168 -14.75 4.89 -8.79
C GLU A 168 -15.00 6.09 -9.73
N ALA A 169 -16.09 6.84 -9.48
CA ALA A 169 -16.47 7.98 -10.29
C ALA A 169 -15.85 9.32 -9.85
N GLU A 170 -15.10 9.34 -8.76
CA GLU A 170 -14.44 10.53 -8.19
C GLU A 170 -12.93 10.51 -8.46
#